data_7a60b8720c911e8ffe34192096e5ae3a
#
_entry.id   7a60b8720c911e8ffe34192096e5ae3a
#
_cell.length_a   1.000
_cell.length_b   1.000
_cell.length_c   1.000
_cell.angle_alpha   90.00
_cell.angle_beta   90.00
_cell.angle_gamma   90.00
#
_symmetry.space_group_name_H-M   'P 1'
#
loop_
_entity.id
_entity.type
_entity.pdbx_description
1 polymer ?
#
loop_
_entity_poly.entity_id
_entity_poly.type
_entity_poly.pdbx_seq_one_letter_code
_entity_poly.pdbx_strand_id
1 'polypeptide(L)'
;MLQNLKIRTKINGIIGILIGVIIMTSLISVHQQSKLSNESLNSLENVMRYDYDNQIKNQVDGAITVIKGVYRDYENGKYTEEEAKLLAANLVRQMRYGENGYFWIDTYDGNNVVLLGDSTEGTNRMNSTDVNGYKMIQEIIAKGKNGGGYTDYYFPKEGESEASPKRAYSKAFEPFNWVIGTGNYTDDIDKEVAQKQSQLKSIVAANTRDFAIIVISSIALCAIFSIILSREILKGFKAVSKSLEIMSTGDF
;
A
#
# COMPACT_ATOMS: atom_id res chain seq x y z
N MET A 1 35.84 21.89 39.16
CA MET A 1 36.38 22.22 37.82
C MET A 1 35.61 23.33 37.08
N LEU A 2 34.28 23.42 37.19
CA LEU A 2 33.47 24.48 36.57
C LEU A 2 33.57 25.86 37.22
N GLN A 3 34.01 25.98 38.49
CA GLN A 3 34.07 27.25 39.24
C GLN A 3 35.07 28.24 38.67
N ASN A 4 36.18 27.79 38.06
CA ASN A 4 37.26 28.62 37.54
C ASN A 4 37.13 29.05 36.07
N LEU A 5 36.02 28.66 35.40
CA LEU A 5 35.78 29.03 34.01
C LEU A 5 35.21 30.46 33.91
N LYS A 6 35.67 31.22 32.88
CA LYS A 6 35.10 32.53 32.56
C LYS A 6 33.61 32.41 32.28
N ILE A 7 32.81 33.37 32.68
CA ILE A 7 31.34 33.39 32.48
C ILE A 7 30.95 33.13 31.04
N ARG A 8 31.65 33.71 30.07
CA ARG A 8 31.46 33.47 28.63
C ARG A 8 31.61 31.99 28.26
N THR A 9 32.60 31.30 28.85
CA THR A 9 32.82 29.87 28.59
C THR A 9 31.68 29.00 29.16
N LYS A 10 31.14 29.39 30.33
CA LYS A 10 29.97 28.70 30.95
C LYS A 10 28.72 28.86 30.08
N ILE A 11 28.42 30.05 29.59
CA ILE A 11 27.27 30.35 28.72
C ILE A 11 27.39 29.57 27.41
N ASN A 12 28.56 29.65 26.74
CA ASN A 12 28.78 28.91 25.49
C ASN A 12 28.70 27.39 25.70
N GLY A 13 29.13 26.88 26.87
CA GLY A 13 29.00 25.47 27.22
C GLY A 13 27.53 25.02 27.33
N ILE A 14 26.69 25.80 28.02
CA ILE A 14 25.23 25.50 28.15
C ILE A 14 24.56 25.51 26.78
N ILE A 15 24.86 26.51 25.94
CA ILE A 15 24.27 26.61 24.60
C ILE A 15 24.80 25.49 23.70
N GLY A 16 26.05 25.10 23.81
CA GLY A 16 26.62 23.94 23.12
C GLY A 16 25.87 22.62 23.46
N ILE A 17 25.55 22.44 24.75
CA ILE A 17 24.75 21.28 25.20
C ILE A 17 23.35 21.34 24.59
N LEU A 18 22.69 22.51 24.61
CA LEU A 18 21.33 22.67 24.01
C LEU A 18 21.34 22.35 22.51
N ILE A 19 22.35 22.86 21.77
CA ILE A 19 22.53 22.54 20.34
C ILE A 19 22.75 21.03 20.15
N GLY A 20 23.56 20.39 20.99
CA GLY A 20 23.78 18.94 20.97
C GLY A 20 22.51 18.15 21.18
N VAL A 21 21.65 18.57 22.12
CA VAL A 21 20.34 17.96 22.35
C VAL A 21 19.41 18.12 21.14
N ILE A 22 19.36 19.31 20.53
CA ILE A 22 18.57 19.56 19.32
C ILE A 22 19.02 18.64 18.18
N ILE A 23 20.32 18.53 17.96
CA ILE A 23 20.87 17.64 16.90
C ILE A 23 20.52 16.18 17.20
N MET A 24 20.72 15.71 18.42
CA MET A 24 20.44 14.32 18.81
C MET A 24 18.96 13.98 18.65
N THR A 25 18.06 14.82 19.15
CA THR A 25 16.62 14.62 19.01
C THR A 25 16.17 14.65 17.55
N SER A 26 16.79 15.51 16.73
CA SER A 26 16.53 15.59 15.29
C SER A 26 16.94 14.31 14.56
N LEU A 27 18.10 13.75 14.86
CA LEU A 27 18.57 12.49 14.27
C LEU A 27 17.63 11.32 14.65
N ILE A 28 17.21 11.27 15.91
CA ILE A 28 16.24 10.25 16.39
C ILE A 28 14.91 10.41 15.64
N SER A 29 14.39 11.63 15.49
CA SER A 29 13.14 11.90 14.79
C SER A 29 13.19 11.47 13.32
N VAL A 30 14.26 11.79 12.60
CA VAL A 30 14.44 11.37 11.19
C VAL A 30 14.51 9.86 11.07
N HIS A 31 15.24 9.19 11.98
CA HIS A 31 15.31 7.74 12.00
C HIS A 31 13.95 7.08 12.24
N GLN A 32 13.19 7.57 13.24
CA GLN A 32 11.84 7.06 13.53
C GLN A 32 10.87 7.31 12.38
N GLN A 33 10.93 8.48 11.73
CA GLN A 33 10.10 8.80 10.57
C GLN A 33 10.39 7.86 9.40
N SER A 34 11.66 7.55 9.11
CA SER A 34 12.05 6.61 8.07
C SER A 34 11.53 5.19 8.35
N LYS A 35 11.66 4.73 9.60
CA LYS A 35 11.14 3.42 10.03
C LYS A 35 9.62 3.34 9.87
N LEU A 36 8.89 4.33 10.40
CA LEU A 36 7.43 4.39 10.31
C LEU A 36 6.94 4.45 8.85
N SER A 37 7.65 5.20 8.00
CA SER A 37 7.34 5.27 6.57
C SER A 37 7.45 3.90 5.90
N ASN A 38 8.52 3.15 6.15
CA ASN A 38 8.71 1.82 5.57
C ASN A 38 7.66 0.82 6.07
N GLU A 39 7.34 0.84 7.36
CA GLU A 39 6.27 0.01 7.93
C GLU A 39 4.90 0.35 7.33
N SER A 40 4.60 1.64 7.15
CA SER A 40 3.37 2.11 6.52
C SER A 40 3.28 1.69 5.05
N LEU A 41 4.39 1.74 4.29
CA LEU A 41 4.44 1.30 2.90
C LEU A 41 4.17 -0.20 2.77
N ASN A 42 4.80 -1.03 3.61
CA ASN A 42 4.57 -2.47 3.62
C ASN A 42 3.14 -2.82 4.04
N SER A 43 2.60 -2.11 5.03
CA SER A 43 1.21 -2.28 5.45
C SER A 43 0.23 -1.91 4.34
N LEU A 44 0.48 -0.80 3.63
CA LEU A 44 -0.34 -0.37 2.49
C LEU A 44 -0.37 -1.44 1.39
N GLU A 45 0.79 -1.96 1.00
CA GLU A 45 0.86 -3.02 -0.01
C GLU A 45 0.06 -4.26 0.40
N ASN A 46 0.24 -4.73 1.64
CA ASN A 46 -0.50 -5.89 2.15
C ASN A 46 -2.01 -5.66 2.16
N VAL A 47 -2.46 -4.48 2.59
CA VAL A 47 -3.88 -4.10 2.60
C VAL A 47 -4.43 -4.08 1.16
N MET A 48 -3.72 -3.46 0.22
CA MET A 48 -4.16 -3.41 -1.18
C MET A 48 -4.30 -4.81 -1.77
N ARG A 49 -3.31 -5.69 -1.61
CA ARG A 49 -3.38 -7.08 -2.09
C ARG A 49 -4.52 -7.86 -1.45
N TYR A 50 -4.74 -7.68 -0.14
CA TYR A 50 -5.86 -8.29 0.56
C TYR A 50 -7.22 -7.78 0.07
N ASP A 51 -7.34 -6.48 -0.21
CA ASP A 51 -8.57 -5.89 -0.75
C ASP A 51 -8.86 -6.41 -2.16
N TYR A 52 -7.85 -6.56 -3.01
CA TYR A 52 -8.01 -7.18 -4.33
C TYR A 52 -8.46 -8.65 -4.23
N ASP A 53 -7.88 -9.43 -3.34
CA ASP A 53 -8.28 -10.81 -3.08
C ASP A 53 -9.74 -10.89 -2.63
N ASN A 54 -10.15 -10.06 -1.68
CA ASN A 54 -11.53 -9.98 -1.23
C ASN A 54 -12.48 -9.52 -2.34
N GLN A 55 -12.07 -8.56 -3.16
CA GLN A 55 -12.87 -8.09 -4.28
C GLN A 55 -13.18 -9.22 -5.24
N ILE A 56 -12.20 -9.95 -5.77
CA ILE A 56 -12.44 -11.04 -6.72
C ILE A 56 -13.25 -12.17 -6.10
N LYS A 57 -13.03 -12.49 -4.82
CA LYS A 57 -13.84 -13.47 -4.09
C LYS A 57 -15.30 -13.03 -4.00
N ASN A 58 -15.57 -11.81 -3.60
CA ASN A 58 -16.92 -11.26 -3.46
C ASN A 58 -17.64 -11.18 -4.82
N GLN A 59 -16.91 -10.89 -5.91
CA GLN A 59 -17.45 -10.89 -7.25
C GLN A 59 -17.91 -12.31 -7.68
N VAL A 60 -17.10 -13.34 -7.40
CA VAL A 60 -17.50 -14.74 -7.67
C VAL A 60 -18.71 -15.15 -6.84
N ASP A 61 -18.74 -14.81 -5.55
CA ASP A 61 -19.91 -15.10 -4.69
C ASP A 61 -21.17 -14.37 -5.18
N GLY A 62 -21.02 -13.14 -5.71
CA GLY A 62 -22.09 -12.40 -6.37
C GLY A 62 -22.60 -13.08 -7.65
N ALA A 63 -21.70 -13.52 -8.53
CA ALA A 63 -22.03 -14.24 -9.75
C ALA A 63 -22.76 -15.57 -9.43
N ILE A 64 -22.29 -16.31 -8.43
CA ILE A 64 -22.96 -17.52 -7.96
C ILE A 64 -24.37 -17.21 -7.43
N THR A 65 -24.56 -16.06 -6.78
CA THR A 65 -25.90 -15.65 -6.31
C THR A 65 -26.86 -15.40 -7.47
N VAL A 66 -26.40 -14.82 -8.57
CA VAL A 66 -27.18 -14.67 -9.81
C VAL A 66 -27.56 -16.04 -10.39
N ILE A 67 -26.59 -16.96 -10.50
CA ILE A 67 -26.81 -18.33 -10.99
C ILE A 67 -27.82 -19.07 -10.10
N LYS A 68 -27.73 -18.95 -8.77
CA LYS A 68 -28.68 -19.52 -7.82
C LYS A 68 -30.10 -19.01 -8.03
N GLY A 69 -30.26 -17.74 -8.40
CA GLY A 69 -31.58 -17.20 -8.75
C GLY A 69 -32.22 -17.91 -9.94
N VAL A 70 -31.43 -18.11 -11.00
CA VAL A 70 -31.89 -18.84 -12.21
C VAL A 70 -32.13 -20.31 -11.90
N TYR A 71 -31.26 -20.95 -11.11
CA TYR A 71 -31.42 -22.35 -10.70
C TYR A 71 -32.72 -22.57 -9.90
N ARG A 72 -33.05 -21.66 -8.99
CA ARG A 72 -34.34 -21.72 -8.26
C ARG A 72 -35.54 -21.60 -9.18
N ASP A 73 -35.49 -20.76 -10.23
CA ASP A 73 -36.56 -20.67 -11.22
C ASP A 73 -36.71 -21.98 -12.01
N TYR A 74 -35.61 -22.68 -12.30
CA TYR A 74 -35.62 -24.05 -12.87
C TYR A 74 -36.26 -25.04 -11.90
N GLU A 75 -35.86 -25.08 -10.62
CA GLU A 75 -36.47 -25.98 -9.62
C GLU A 75 -37.98 -25.75 -9.46
N ASN A 76 -38.46 -24.53 -9.70
CA ASN A 76 -39.88 -24.17 -9.72
C ASN A 76 -40.58 -24.50 -11.06
N GLY A 77 -39.89 -25.14 -11.99
CA GLY A 77 -40.46 -25.57 -13.28
C GLY A 77 -40.67 -24.46 -14.30
N LYS A 78 -40.04 -23.29 -14.11
CA LYS A 78 -40.17 -22.17 -15.04
C LYS A 78 -39.33 -22.35 -16.32
N TYR A 79 -38.24 -23.11 -16.22
CA TYR A 79 -37.27 -23.39 -17.29
C TYR A 79 -36.95 -24.88 -17.30
N THR A 80 -36.53 -25.42 -18.45
CA THR A 80 -35.75 -26.66 -18.51
C THR A 80 -34.33 -26.41 -17.97
N GLU A 81 -33.58 -27.46 -17.68
CA GLU A 81 -32.19 -27.35 -17.22
C GLU A 81 -31.32 -26.66 -18.27
N GLU A 82 -31.48 -26.99 -19.53
CA GLU A 82 -30.77 -26.39 -20.65
C GLU A 82 -31.06 -24.90 -20.78
N GLU A 83 -32.32 -24.48 -20.67
CA GLU A 83 -32.71 -23.07 -20.70
C GLU A 83 -32.15 -22.32 -19.50
N ALA A 84 -32.17 -22.90 -18.31
CA ALA A 84 -31.61 -22.31 -17.10
C ALA A 84 -30.07 -22.13 -17.20
N LYS A 85 -29.37 -23.18 -17.70
CA LYS A 85 -27.92 -23.09 -17.95
C LYS A 85 -27.58 -22.00 -18.98
N LEU A 86 -28.33 -21.96 -20.09
CA LEU A 86 -28.14 -20.94 -21.12
C LEU A 86 -28.36 -19.52 -20.58
N LEU A 87 -29.47 -19.33 -19.83
CA LEU A 87 -29.79 -18.04 -19.22
C LEU A 87 -28.71 -17.61 -18.20
N ALA A 88 -28.32 -18.52 -17.31
CA ALA A 88 -27.29 -18.25 -16.31
C ALA A 88 -25.93 -17.89 -16.96
N ALA A 89 -25.52 -18.65 -17.99
CA ALA A 89 -24.31 -18.37 -18.76
C ALA A 89 -24.36 -17.00 -19.42
N ASN A 90 -25.49 -16.63 -20.05
CA ASN A 90 -25.66 -15.33 -20.70
C ASN A 90 -25.61 -14.16 -19.70
N LEU A 91 -26.21 -14.33 -18.52
CA LEU A 91 -26.14 -13.31 -17.47
C LEU A 91 -24.70 -13.11 -17.00
N VAL A 92 -23.98 -14.18 -16.67
CA VAL A 92 -22.59 -14.10 -16.21
C VAL A 92 -21.68 -13.54 -17.30
N ARG A 93 -21.89 -13.89 -18.59
CA ARG A 93 -21.12 -13.37 -19.72
C ARG A 93 -21.21 -11.84 -19.84
N GLN A 94 -22.34 -11.25 -19.43
CA GLN A 94 -22.56 -9.80 -19.46
C GLN A 94 -22.08 -9.10 -18.19
N MET A 95 -21.80 -9.83 -17.11
CA MET A 95 -21.32 -9.22 -15.86
C MET A 95 -19.94 -8.64 -16.07
N ARG A 96 -19.75 -7.41 -15.57
CA ARG A 96 -18.45 -6.71 -15.54
C ARG A 96 -18.30 -6.01 -14.19
N TYR A 97 -17.06 -5.76 -13.79
CA TYR A 97 -16.73 -4.93 -12.63
C TYR A 97 -15.42 -4.18 -12.84
N GLY A 98 -15.27 -3.04 -12.15
CA GLY A 98 -14.11 -2.17 -12.40
C GLY A 98 -14.02 -1.75 -13.88
N GLU A 99 -12.80 -1.57 -14.37
CA GLU A 99 -12.58 -1.19 -15.76
C GLU A 99 -12.56 -2.41 -16.70
N ASN A 100 -11.88 -3.50 -16.31
CA ASN A 100 -11.62 -4.66 -17.16
C ASN A 100 -11.99 -6.00 -16.50
N GLY A 101 -12.75 -5.98 -15.41
CA GLY A 101 -13.14 -7.19 -14.71
C GLY A 101 -14.20 -8.00 -15.46
N TYR A 102 -13.96 -9.29 -15.64
CA TYR A 102 -14.86 -10.23 -16.32
C TYR A 102 -14.89 -11.57 -15.61
N PHE A 103 -15.88 -12.40 -15.98
CA PHE A 103 -16.05 -13.73 -15.43
C PHE A 103 -15.83 -14.80 -16.47
N TRP A 104 -15.44 -15.98 -16.03
CA TRP A 104 -15.51 -17.22 -16.83
C TRP A 104 -16.24 -18.31 -16.08
N ILE A 105 -16.73 -19.29 -16.84
CA ILE A 105 -17.32 -20.51 -16.33
C ILE A 105 -16.70 -21.68 -17.08
N ASP A 106 -16.24 -22.69 -16.35
CA ASP A 106 -15.84 -23.99 -16.86
C ASP A 106 -16.68 -25.09 -16.21
N THR A 107 -16.96 -26.15 -16.94
CA THR A 107 -17.50 -27.36 -16.34
C THR A 107 -16.43 -28.14 -15.59
N TYR A 108 -16.80 -29.11 -14.75
CA TYR A 108 -15.86 -29.92 -13.98
C TYR A 108 -14.89 -30.74 -14.85
N ASP A 109 -15.27 -31.05 -16.09
CA ASP A 109 -14.46 -31.74 -17.10
C ASP A 109 -13.72 -30.78 -18.06
N GLY A 110 -13.76 -29.49 -17.78
CA GLY A 110 -12.94 -28.47 -18.42
C GLY A 110 -13.52 -27.89 -19.71
N ASN A 111 -14.81 -28.11 -20.01
CA ASN A 111 -15.44 -27.42 -21.13
C ASN A 111 -15.72 -25.97 -20.72
N ASN A 112 -15.29 -25.05 -21.54
CA ASN A 112 -15.51 -23.62 -21.29
C ASN A 112 -16.94 -23.22 -21.68
N VAL A 113 -17.70 -22.67 -20.74
CA VAL A 113 -19.09 -22.23 -20.92
C VAL A 113 -19.17 -20.74 -21.16
N VAL A 114 -18.31 -19.96 -20.46
CA VAL A 114 -18.27 -18.50 -20.54
C VAL A 114 -16.82 -18.03 -20.51
N LEU A 115 -16.43 -17.24 -21.50
CA LEU A 115 -15.20 -16.46 -21.52
C LEU A 115 -15.34 -15.29 -22.50
N LEU A 116 -15.98 -14.20 -22.10
CA LEU A 116 -16.13 -12.97 -22.91
C LEU A 116 -16.87 -13.15 -24.26
N GLY A 117 -17.42 -14.31 -24.60
CA GLY A 117 -17.91 -14.63 -25.93
C GLY A 117 -16.80 -15.01 -26.90
N ASP A 118 -15.61 -15.35 -26.38
CA ASP A 118 -14.46 -15.78 -27.17
C ASP A 118 -14.70 -17.13 -27.89
N SER A 119 -13.91 -17.39 -28.92
CA SER A 119 -13.95 -18.64 -29.70
C SER A 119 -13.61 -19.91 -28.91
N THR A 120 -13.07 -19.75 -27.70
CA THR A 120 -12.82 -20.87 -26.77
C THR A 120 -14.08 -21.38 -26.09
N GLU A 121 -15.17 -20.59 -26.06
CA GLU A 121 -16.44 -21.05 -25.51
C GLU A 121 -16.93 -22.28 -26.31
N GLY A 122 -17.36 -23.32 -25.58
CA GLY A 122 -17.76 -24.63 -26.14
C GLY A 122 -16.57 -25.59 -26.36
N THR A 123 -15.32 -25.16 -26.19
CA THR A 123 -14.17 -26.06 -26.33
C THR A 123 -13.70 -26.59 -24.97
N ASN A 124 -13.02 -27.74 -24.97
CA ASN A 124 -12.40 -28.28 -23.78
C ASN A 124 -11.00 -27.72 -23.58
N ARG A 125 -10.75 -27.06 -22.46
CA ARG A 125 -9.48 -26.44 -22.13
C ARG A 125 -8.76 -27.04 -20.91
N MET A 126 -9.19 -28.24 -20.47
CA MET A 126 -8.61 -28.94 -19.32
C MET A 126 -7.08 -29.06 -19.37
N ASN A 127 -6.53 -29.24 -20.57
CA ASN A 127 -5.08 -29.40 -20.78
C ASN A 127 -4.38 -28.10 -21.19
N SER A 128 -5.09 -26.97 -21.22
CA SER A 128 -4.48 -25.69 -21.50
C SER A 128 -3.48 -25.31 -20.43
N THR A 129 -2.34 -24.75 -20.87
CA THR A 129 -1.27 -24.26 -20.00
C THR A 129 -1.08 -22.77 -20.21
N ASP A 130 -0.54 -22.10 -19.19
CA ASP A 130 -0.02 -20.76 -19.35
C ASP A 130 1.33 -20.76 -20.07
N VAL A 131 1.93 -19.58 -20.25
CA VAL A 131 3.23 -19.40 -20.94
C VAL A 131 4.39 -20.11 -20.24
N ASN A 132 4.25 -20.48 -18.98
CA ASN A 132 5.23 -21.22 -18.20
C ASN A 132 4.93 -22.73 -18.14
N GLY A 133 3.93 -23.21 -18.87
CA GLY A 133 3.51 -24.60 -18.87
C GLY A 133 2.65 -25.01 -17.67
N TYR A 134 2.18 -24.06 -16.87
CA TYR A 134 1.33 -24.34 -15.71
C TYR A 134 -0.10 -24.67 -16.15
N LYS A 135 -0.62 -25.81 -15.67
CA LYS A 135 -1.96 -26.33 -15.99
C LYS A 135 -3.05 -25.58 -15.21
N MET A 136 -3.24 -24.32 -15.53
CA MET A 136 -4.10 -23.39 -14.78
C MET A 136 -5.55 -23.86 -14.65
N ILE A 137 -6.13 -24.46 -15.70
CA ILE A 137 -7.55 -24.88 -15.69
C ILE A 137 -7.77 -26.05 -14.72
N GLN A 138 -6.83 -27.00 -14.65
CA GLN A 138 -6.91 -28.10 -13.70
C GLN A 138 -6.89 -27.59 -12.26
N GLU A 139 -6.03 -26.64 -11.96
CA GLU A 139 -5.92 -26.04 -10.62
C GLU A 139 -7.16 -25.19 -10.27
N ILE A 140 -7.65 -24.38 -11.20
CA ILE A 140 -8.89 -23.59 -11.06
C ILE A 140 -10.07 -24.49 -10.71
N ILE A 141 -10.24 -25.59 -11.44
CA ILE A 141 -11.33 -26.55 -11.21
C ILE A 141 -11.15 -27.26 -9.87
N ALA A 142 -9.92 -27.72 -9.56
CA ALA A 142 -9.64 -28.40 -8.29
C ALA A 142 -9.94 -27.48 -7.09
N LYS A 143 -9.49 -26.23 -7.12
CA LYS A 143 -9.78 -25.24 -6.04
C LYS A 143 -11.25 -24.89 -5.97
N GLY A 144 -11.90 -24.69 -7.11
CA GLY A 144 -13.32 -24.41 -7.16
C GLY A 144 -14.16 -25.51 -6.48
N LYS A 145 -13.88 -26.78 -6.76
CA LYS A 145 -14.53 -27.95 -6.16
C LYS A 145 -14.25 -28.12 -4.67
N ASN A 146 -13.10 -27.64 -4.19
CA ASN A 146 -12.71 -27.71 -2.78
C ASN A 146 -13.20 -26.51 -1.94
N GLY A 147 -14.32 -25.90 -2.31
CA GLY A 147 -14.95 -24.79 -1.57
C GLY A 147 -14.50 -23.40 -2.03
N GLY A 148 -13.63 -23.31 -3.02
CA GLY A 148 -13.09 -22.09 -3.60
C GLY A 148 -11.64 -21.83 -3.22
N GLY A 149 -10.94 -21.09 -4.06
CA GLY A 149 -9.54 -20.77 -3.82
C GLY A 149 -8.90 -19.88 -4.88
N TYR A 150 -7.71 -19.38 -4.54
CA TYR A 150 -6.93 -18.51 -5.40
C TYR A 150 -5.95 -19.32 -6.26
N THR A 151 -5.77 -18.87 -7.52
CA THR A 151 -4.83 -19.45 -8.48
C THR A 151 -4.06 -18.31 -9.14
N ASP A 152 -2.72 -18.42 -9.16
CA ASP A 152 -1.85 -17.47 -9.84
C ASP A 152 -1.33 -18.11 -11.13
N TYR A 153 -1.48 -17.42 -12.27
CA TYR A 153 -1.07 -17.88 -13.59
C TYR A 153 -0.92 -16.71 -14.55
N TYR A 154 -0.40 -16.96 -15.73
CA TYR A 154 -0.29 -15.96 -16.79
C TYR A 154 -1.43 -16.10 -17.78
N PHE A 155 -2.09 -14.97 -18.11
CA PHE A 155 -3.18 -14.93 -19.09
C PHE A 155 -3.22 -13.58 -19.80
N PRO A 156 -3.56 -13.52 -21.10
CA PRO A 156 -3.70 -12.25 -21.82
C PRO A 156 -4.81 -11.38 -21.21
N LYS A 157 -4.59 -10.06 -21.21
CA LYS A 157 -5.65 -9.08 -20.95
C LYS A 157 -6.62 -9.03 -22.11
N GLU A 158 -7.85 -8.59 -21.88
CA GLU A 158 -8.83 -8.44 -22.95
C GLU A 158 -8.28 -7.53 -24.06
N GLY A 159 -8.27 -8.05 -25.30
CA GLY A 159 -7.71 -7.36 -26.46
C GLY A 159 -6.19 -7.40 -26.61
N GLU A 160 -5.47 -8.04 -25.70
CA GLU A 160 -4.01 -8.22 -25.78
C GLU A 160 -3.65 -9.66 -26.16
N SER A 161 -2.48 -9.84 -26.80
CA SER A 161 -1.93 -11.16 -27.13
C SER A 161 -0.84 -11.61 -26.14
N GLU A 162 -0.24 -10.66 -25.41
CA GLU A 162 0.81 -10.94 -24.45
C GLU A 162 0.20 -11.33 -23.08
N ALA A 163 0.71 -12.42 -22.52
CA ALA A 163 0.22 -12.91 -21.24
C ALA A 163 0.79 -12.10 -20.06
N SER A 164 -0.08 -11.60 -19.21
CA SER A 164 0.25 -10.88 -17.98
C SER A 164 -0.02 -11.74 -16.74
N PRO A 165 0.70 -11.53 -15.62
CA PRO A 165 0.48 -12.28 -14.41
C PRO A 165 -0.91 -11.95 -13.82
N LYS A 166 -1.69 -12.99 -13.54
CA LYS A 166 -3.08 -12.89 -13.08
C LYS A 166 -3.29 -13.68 -11.81
N ARG A 167 -3.92 -13.06 -10.83
CA ARG A 167 -4.43 -13.72 -9.64
C ARG A 167 -5.94 -13.84 -9.73
N ALA A 168 -6.43 -15.07 -9.64
CA ALA A 168 -7.84 -15.42 -9.82
C ALA A 168 -8.41 -16.07 -8.57
N TYR A 169 -9.71 -15.91 -8.34
CA TYR A 169 -10.49 -16.70 -7.41
C TYR A 169 -11.54 -17.49 -8.16
N SER A 170 -11.72 -18.75 -7.81
CA SER A 170 -12.71 -19.63 -8.41
C SER A 170 -13.47 -20.43 -7.36
N LYS A 171 -14.75 -20.71 -7.63
CA LYS A 171 -15.64 -21.46 -6.75
C LYS A 171 -16.69 -22.24 -7.54
N ALA A 172 -17.02 -23.43 -7.07
CA ALA A 172 -18.00 -24.27 -7.73
C ALA A 172 -19.44 -23.82 -7.46
N PHE A 173 -20.26 -24.05 -8.47
CA PHE A 173 -21.71 -24.18 -8.37
C PHE A 173 -22.12 -25.62 -8.73
N GLU A 174 -22.21 -26.44 -7.70
CA GLU A 174 -22.40 -27.89 -7.83
C GLU A 174 -23.62 -28.31 -8.67
N PRO A 175 -24.80 -27.65 -8.55
CA PRO A 175 -25.99 -28.10 -9.28
C PRO A 175 -25.83 -28.15 -10.82
N PHE A 176 -24.95 -27.28 -11.38
CA PHE A 176 -24.64 -27.28 -12.81
C PHE A 176 -23.31 -27.95 -13.15
N ASN A 177 -22.57 -28.45 -12.17
CA ASN A 177 -21.16 -28.89 -12.30
C ASN A 177 -20.26 -27.81 -12.91
N TRP A 178 -20.46 -26.56 -12.50
CA TRP A 178 -19.72 -25.41 -12.98
C TRP A 178 -18.71 -24.91 -11.94
N VAL A 179 -17.60 -24.38 -12.44
CA VAL A 179 -16.66 -23.55 -11.67
C VAL A 179 -16.69 -22.15 -12.26
N ILE A 180 -17.04 -21.20 -11.43
CA ILE A 180 -17.11 -19.78 -11.78
C ILE A 180 -15.84 -19.11 -11.24
N GLY A 181 -15.20 -18.29 -12.05
CA GLY A 181 -14.02 -17.55 -11.63
C GLY A 181 -13.98 -16.13 -12.18
N THR A 182 -13.21 -15.32 -11.51
CA THR A 182 -12.76 -14.01 -11.95
C THR A 182 -11.36 -13.73 -11.40
N GLY A 183 -10.68 -12.70 -11.89
CA GLY A 183 -9.34 -12.35 -11.41
C GLY A 183 -8.87 -11.00 -11.89
N ASN A 184 -7.88 -10.47 -11.16
CA ASN A 184 -7.19 -9.23 -11.47
C ASN A 184 -5.76 -9.51 -11.93
N TYR A 185 -5.21 -8.62 -12.74
CA TYR A 185 -3.84 -8.68 -13.18
C TYR A 185 -2.93 -8.05 -12.13
N THR A 186 -1.92 -8.79 -11.67
CA THR A 186 -1.08 -8.37 -10.55
C THR A 186 -0.10 -7.27 -10.94
N ASP A 187 0.26 -7.17 -12.23
CA ASP A 187 1.06 -6.06 -12.76
C ASP A 187 0.33 -4.71 -12.67
N ASP A 188 -1.00 -4.68 -12.75
CA ASP A 188 -1.80 -3.46 -12.56
C ASP A 188 -1.84 -3.08 -11.07
N ILE A 189 -1.97 -4.07 -10.17
CA ILE A 189 -1.86 -3.87 -8.72
C ILE A 189 -0.47 -3.33 -8.37
N ASP A 190 0.59 -3.91 -8.92
CA ASP A 190 1.97 -3.50 -8.68
C ASP A 190 2.22 -2.06 -9.13
N LYS A 191 1.65 -1.64 -10.26
CA LYS A 191 1.70 -0.24 -10.72
C LYS A 191 1.00 0.72 -9.75
N GLU A 192 -0.19 0.36 -9.28
CA GLU A 192 -0.94 1.18 -8.32
C GLU A 192 -0.20 1.29 -6.98
N VAL A 193 0.32 0.18 -6.46
CA VAL A 193 1.16 0.15 -5.26
C VAL A 193 2.39 1.04 -5.43
N ALA A 194 3.12 0.91 -6.55
CA ALA A 194 4.30 1.72 -6.83
C ALA A 194 3.97 3.22 -6.91
N GLN A 195 2.85 3.58 -7.50
CA GLN A 195 2.38 4.97 -7.56
C GLN A 195 2.08 5.54 -6.17
N LYS A 196 1.36 4.78 -5.33
CA LYS A 196 1.08 5.19 -3.94
C LYS A 196 2.35 5.29 -3.11
N GLN A 197 3.28 4.35 -3.27
CA GLN A 197 4.60 4.40 -2.62
C GLN A 197 5.38 5.64 -3.04
N SER A 198 5.40 5.99 -4.32
CA SER A 198 6.07 7.20 -4.83
C SER A 198 5.48 8.47 -4.21
N GLN A 199 4.15 8.56 -4.14
CA GLN A 199 3.47 9.69 -3.50
C GLN A 199 3.84 9.82 -2.01
N LEU A 200 3.82 8.72 -1.26
CA LEU A 200 4.20 8.74 0.16
C LEU A 200 5.67 9.11 0.36
N LYS A 201 6.59 8.56 -0.46
CA LYS A 201 8.01 8.93 -0.40
C LYS A 201 8.23 10.42 -0.66
N SER A 202 7.50 11.02 -1.60
CA SER A 202 7.61 12.45 -1.89
C SER A 202 7.13 13.32 -0.71
N ILE A 203 6.03 12.94 -0.05
CA ILE A 203 5.52 13.62 1.14
C ILE A 203 6.53 13.52 2.29
N VAL A 204 7.08 12.33 2.54
CA VAL A 204 8.10 12.12 3.60
C VAL A 204 9.36 12.93 3.31
N ALA A 205 9.82 12.98 2.06
CA ALA A 205 10.98 13.78 1.67
C ALA A 205 10.74 15.28 1.88
N ALA A 206 9.57 15.80 1.52
CA ALA A 206 9.19 17.19 1.77
C ALA A 206 9.16 17.51 3.28
N ASN A 207 8.50 16.67 4.08
CA ASN A 207 8.45 16.85 5.53
C ASN A 207 9.85 16.81 6.17
N THR A 208 10.72 15.89 5.72
CA THR A 208 12.11 15.81 6.22
C THR A 208 12.90 17.05 5.88
N ARG A 209 12.75 17.60 4.66
CA ARG A 209 13.38 18.86 4.24
C ARG A 209 12.93 20.03 5.11
N ASP A 210 11.62 20.17 5.29
CA ASP A 210 11.03 21.27 6.06
C ASP A 210 11.45 21.20 7.55
N PHE A 211 11.49 19.98 8.10
CA PHE A 211 12.04 19.74 9.43
C PHE A 211 13.52 20.12 9.54
N ALA A 212 14.34 19.78 8.56
CA ALA A 212 15.76 20.18 8.54
C ALA A 212 15.92 21.70 8.51
N ILE A 213 15.10 22.43 7.76
CA ILE A 213 15.10 23.89 7.73
C ILE A 213 14.79 24.47 9.12
N ILE A 214 13.79 23.93 9.82
CA ILE A 214 13.40 24.35 11.17
C ILE A 214 14.57 24.13 12.15
N VAL A 215 15.23 22.97 12.08
CA VAL A 215 16.36 22.63 12.95
C VAL A 215 17.54 23.58 12.70
N ILE A 216 17.91 23.81 11.45
CA ILE A 216 19.00 24.72 11.08
C ILE A 216 18.70 26.14 11.56
N SER A 217 17.48 26.62 11.35
CA SER A 217 17.02 27.94 11.79
C SER A 217 17.08 28.06 13.32
N SER A 218 16.67 27.05 14.05
CA SER A 218 16.72 26.99 15.51
C SER A 218 18.17 27.07 16.04
N ILE A 219 19.08 26.33 15.41
CA ILE A 219 20.53 26.36 15.76
C ILE A 219 21.10 27.75 15.52
N ALA A 220 20.77 28.38 14.38
CA ALA A 220 21.22 29.74 14.05
C ALA A 220 20.72 30.77 15.08
N LEU A 221 19.45 30.70 15.47
CA LEU A 221 18.85 31.54 16.50
C LEU A 221 19.54 31.35 17.86
N CYS A 222 19.81 30.12 18.27
CA CYS A 222 20.55 29.82 19.50
C CYS A 222 21.98 30.43 19.48
N ALA A 223 22.68 30.37 18.34
CA ALA A 223 24.00 30.95 18.19
C ALA A 223 23.96 32.49 18.29
N ILE A 224 23.00 33.13 17.61
CA ILE A 224 22.82 34.60 17.68
C ILE A 224 22.50 35.01 19.12
N PHE A 225 21.57 34.32 19.77
CA PHE A 225 21.23 34.59 21.18
C PHE A 225 22.42 34.43 22.12
N SER A 226 23.25 33.40 21.89
CA SER A 226 24.53 33.21 22.63
C SER A 226 25.44 34.42 22.55
N ILE A 227 25.59 34.97 21.34
CA ILE A 227 26.47 36.14 21.11
C ILE A 227 25.94 37.38 21.84
N ILE A 228 24.63 37.64 21.72
CA ILE A 228 23.97 38.78 22.37
C ILE A 228 24.09 38.67 23.89
N LEU A 229 23.71 37.52 24.47
CA LEU A 229 23.75 37.28 25.90
C LEU A 229 25.17 37.41 26.48
N SER A 230 26.15 36.83 25.78
CA SER A 230 27.56 36.95 26.18
C SER A 230 28.03 38.41 26.19
N ARG A 231 27.61 39.24 25.23
CA ARG A 231 27.95 40.67 25.17
C ARG A 231 27.31 41.47 26.29
N GLU A 232 26.04 41.28 26.56
CA GLU A 232 25.31 42.03 27.60
C GLU A 232 25.81 41.69 29.00
N ILE A 233 26.04 40.41 29.32
CA ILE A 233 26.60 39.99 30.61
C ILE A 233 28.02 40.55 30.83
N LEU A 234 28.88 40.51 29.79
CA LEU A 234 30.22 41.06 29.89
C LEU A 234 30.25 42.58 30.09
N LYS A 235 29.31 43.32 29.47
CA LYS A 235 29.18 44.78 29.70
C LYS A 235 28.76 45.06 31.14
N GLY A 236 27.76 44.35 31.69
CA GLY A 236 27.33 44.51 33.07
C GLY A 236 28.44 44.21 34.07
N PHE A 237 29.20 43.15 33.88
CA PHE A 237 30.34 42.82 34.75
C PHE A 237 31.47 43.88 34.70
N LYS A 238 31.80 44.42 33.51
CA LYS A 238 32.78 45.49 33.36
C LYS A 238 32.33 46.75 34.06
N ALA A 239 31.05 47.10 34.01
CA ALA A 239 30.51 48.28 34.70
C ALA A 239 30.60 48.13 36.21
N VAL A 240 30.22 46.98 36.77
CA VAL A 240 30.34 46.70 38.21
C VAL A 240 31.80 46.67 38.66
N SER A 241 32.68 46.03 37.92
CA SER A 241 34.13 45.99 38.22
C SER A 241 34.73 47.38 38.24
N LYS A 242 34.38 48.26 37.29
CA LYS A 242 34.82 49.63 37.23
C LYS A 242 34.32 50.47 38.41
N SER A 243 33.03 50.27 38.79
CA SER A 243 32.48 50.96 39.98
C SER A 243 33.17 50.54 41.29
N LEU A 244 33.48 49.24 41.42
CA LEU A 244 34.26 48.75 42.59
C LEU A 244 35.68 49.24 42.60
N GLU A 245 36.35 49.42 41.48
CA GLU A 245 37.68 49.98 41.35
C GLU A 245 37.70 51.46 41.77
N ILE A 246 36.74 52.28 41.32
CA ILE A 246 36.58 53.67 41.74
C ILE A 246 36.31 53.75 43.25
N MET A 247 35.46 52.89 43.81
CA MET A 247 35.23 52.85 45.26
C MET A 247 36.49 52.46 46.05
N SER A 248 37.35 51.59 45.52
CA SER A 248 38.59 51.15 46.19
C SER A 248 39.72 52.17 46.14
N THR A 249 39.71 53.05 45.15
CA THR A 249 40.75 54.11 45.00
C THR A 249 40.40 55.40 45.71
N GLY A 250 39.19 55.54 46.27
CA GLY A 250 38.81 56.74 47.06
C GLY A 250 38.59 58.02 46.24
N ASP A 251 38.55 57.96 44.91
CA ASP A 251 38.19 59.03 43.99
C ASP A 251 36.67 59.15 43.89
N PHE A 252 36.11 60.01 44.76
CA PHE A 252 34.68 60.37 44.73
C PHE A 252 34.50 61.70 43.97
#